data_9f23295946d078da923bc5c442ccbe88
#
_entry.id   9f23295946d078da923bc5c442ccbe88
#
_cell.length_a   1.000
_cell.length_b   1.000
_cell.length_c   1.000
_cell.angle_alpha   90.00
_cell.angle_beta   90.00
_cell.angle_gamma   90.00
#
_symmetry.space_group_name_H-M   'P 1'
#
loop_
_entity.id
_entity.type
_entity.pdbx_description
1 polymer ?
#
loop_
_entity_poly.entity_id
_entity_poly.type
_entity_poly.pdbx_seq_one_letter_code
_entity_poly.pdbx_strand_id
1 'polypeptide(L)'
;LLKKVYIPKYVFVLSRVISSSINLAASFAALIVVMLAMRTELYYTVILSLLPVLSLIVLSIGVGLILAALAVKFRDIVHLYSVFITAFMYLTPVIYPISSLPHWVAGIVKANPITSILTMFRGFMLYGTMPDAFTVCMTVFPSIAFLLLGIRVFYKNQDDFILYI
;
A
#
# COMPACT_ATOMS: atom_id res chain seq x y z
N LEU A 1 -19.89 -11.76 35.26
CA LEU A 1 -19.81 -12.81 34.20
C LEU A 1 -19.71 -12.16 32.82
N LEU A 2 -18.70 -11.31 32.59
CA LEU A 2 -18.35 -10.83 31.25
C LEU A 2 -17.54 -11.93 30.56
N LYS A 3 -18.16 -12.68 29.65
CA LYS A 3 -17.45 -13.53 28.72
C LYS A 3 -16.49 -12.63 27.98
N LYS A 4 -15.16 -12.76 28.22
CA LYS A 4 -14.11 -12.13 27.42
C LYS A 4 -14.27 -12.64 25.99
N VAL A 5 -14.87 -11.83 25.13
CA VAL A 5 -14.96 -12.15 23.72
C VAL A 5 -13.53 -12.03 23.17
N TYR A 6 -12.95 -13.13 22.80
CA TYR A 6 -11.65 -13.17 22.14
C TYR A 6 -11.79 -12.60 20.73
N ILE A 7 -11.38 -11.34 20.54
CA ILE A 7 -11.34 -10.70 19.22
C ILE A 7 -9.94 -10.90 18.67
N PRO A 8 -9.78 -11.66 17.58
CA PRO A 8 -8.47 -11.85 16.96
C PRO A 8 -7.87 -10.51 16.52
N LYS A 9 -6.60 -10.25 16.87
CA LYS A 9 -5.94 -8.96 16.62
C LYS A 9 -5.82 -8.60 15.13
N TYR A 10 -5.85 -9.56 14.22
CA TYR A 10 -5.86 -9.29 12.78
C TYR A 10 -7.12 -8.51 12.32
N VAL A 11 -8.24 -8.63 13.06
CA VAL A 11 -9.47 -7.90 12.75
C VAL A 11 -9.24 -6.39 12.82
N PHE A 12 -8.44 -5.92 13.77
CA PHE A 12 -8.10 -4.49 13.89
C PHE A 12 -7.28 -4.00 12.69
N VAL A 13 -6.35 -4.81 12.18
CA VAL A 13 -5.56 -4.47 10.97
C VAL A 13 -6.50 -4.41 9.76
N LEU A 14 -7.32 -5.45 9.57
CA LEU A 14 -8.25 -5.50 8.45
C LEU A 14 -9.27 -4.36 8.48
N SER A 15 -9.83 -4.04 9.64
CA SER A 15 -10.80 -2.94 9.75
C SER A 15 -10.17 -1.59 9.39
N ARG A 16 -8.91 -1.35 9.77
CA ARG A 16 -8.17 -0.14 9.39
C ARG A 16 -7.90 -0.08 7.89
N VAL A 17 -7.45 -1.19 7.29
CA VAL A 17 -7.21 -1.24 5.84
C VAL A 17 -8.52 -1.08 5.07
N ILE A 18 -9.61 -1.73 5.49
CA ILE A 18 -10.93 -1.57 4.86
C ILE A 18 -11.40 -0.11 4.93
N SER A 19 -11.31 0.54 6.10
CA SER A 19 -11.67 1.95 6.26
C SER A 19 -10.84 2.85 5.33
N SER A 20 -9.54 2.61 5.23
CA SER A 20 -8.66 3.35 4.31
C SER A 20 -8.98 3.06 2.84
N SER A 21 -9.39 1.82 2.52
CA SER A 21 -9.81 1.43 1.17
C SER A 21 -11.10 2.13 0.74
N ILE A 22 -12.04 2.35 1.67
CA ILE A 22 -13.27 3.14 1.42
C ILE A 22 -12.89 4.60 1.09
N ASN A 23 -11.98 5.20 1.87
CA ASN A 23 -11.49 6.55 1.58
C ASN A 23 -10.75 6.62 0.23
N LEU A 24 -9.98 5.59 -0.10
CA LEU A 24 -9.31 5.48 -1.41
C LEU A 24 -10.33 5.39 -2.55
N ALA A 25 -11.40 4.60 -2.39
CA ALA A 25 -12.46 4.49 -3.37
C ALA A 25 -13.21 5.82 -3.56
N ALA A 26 -13.49 6.54 -2.47
CA ALA A 26 -14.09 7.87 -2.54
C ALA A 26 -13.17 8.88 -3.27
N SER A 27 -11.87 8.86 -2.99
CA SER A 27 -10.88 9.69 -3.69
C SER A 27 -10.76 9.33 -5.17
N PHE A 28 -10.85 8.05 -5.50
CA PHE A 28 -10.87 7.57 -6.87
C PHE A 28 -12.11 8.05 -7.62
N ALA A 29 -13.29 7.98 -7.00
CA ALA A 29 -14.52 8.52 -7.58
C ALA A 29 -14.43 10.04 -7.79
N ALA A 30 -13.90 10.79 -6.83
CA ALA A 30 -13.67 12.23 -6.97
C ALA A 30 -12.70 12.55 -8.12
N LEU A 31 -11.63 11.76 -8.30
CA LEU A 31 -10.70 11.91 -9.42
C LEU A 31 -11.41 11.75 -10.77
N ILE A 32 -12.28 10.73 -10.91
CA ILE A 32 -13.06 10.51 -12.14
C ILE A 32 -13.98 11.71 -12.41
N VAL A 33 -14.65 12.24 -11.39
CA VAL A 33 -15.52 13.43 -11.53
C VAL A 33 -14.72 14.64 -12.02
N VAL A 34 -13.54 14.87 -11.46
CA VAL A 34 -12.66 15.98 -11.90
C VAL A 34 -12.19 15.77 -13.34
N MET A 35 -11.80 14.56 -13.73
CA MET A 35 -11.41 14.26 -15.11
C MET A 35 -12.54 14.54 -16.10
N LEU A 36 -13.78 14.16 -15.76
CA LEU A 36 -14.97 14.46 -16.57
C LEU A 36 -15.25 15.97 -16.65
N ALA A 37 -15.14 16.70 -15.54
CA ALA A 37 -15.34 18.14 -15.49
C ALA A 37 -14.30 18.91 -16.34
N MET A 38 -13.06 18.44 -16.33
CA MET A 38 -11.97 19.01 -17.13
C MET A 38 -11.97 18.55 -18.58
N ARG A 39 -12.91 17.68 -18.97
CA ARG A 39 -13.02 17.09 -20.32
C ARG A 39 -11.72 16.40 -20.77
N THR A 40 -10.99 15.79 -19.82
CA THR A 40 -9.82 14.99 -20.15
C THR A 40 -10.26 13.69 -20.84
N GLU A 41 -9.46 13.20 -21.78
CA GLU A 41 -9.75 11.94 -22.46
C GLU A 41 -9.77 10.79 -21.47
N LEU A 42 -10.90 10.08 -21.39
CA LEU A 42 -11.02 8.86 -20.60
C LEU A 42 -10.62 7.68 -21.48
N TYR A 43 -9.48 7.13 -21.20
CA TYR A 43 -9.00 5.92 -21.87
C TYR A 43 -9.72 4.68 -21.33
N TYR A 44 -9.94 3.67 -22.14
CA TYR A 44 -10.47 2.37 -21.70
C TYR A 44 -9.59 1.69 -20.65
N THR A 45 -8.31 2.08 -20.56
CA THR A 45 -7.34 1.62 -19.55
C THR A 45 -7.70 2.04 -18.12
N VAL A 46 -8.61 2.99 -17.93
CA VAL A 46 -9.08 3.41 -16.59
C VAL A 46 -9.65 2.22 -15.80
N ILE A 47 -10.29 1.26 -16.44
CA ILE A 47 -10.78 0.04 -15.77
C ILE A 47 -9.61 -0.80 -15.23
N LEU A 48 -8.49 -0.84 -15.96
CA LEU A 48 -7.28 -1.56 -15.54
C LEU A 48 -6.57 -0.90 -14.35
N SER A 49 -6.88 0.37 -14.05
CA SER A 49 -6.35 1.05 -12.86
C SER A 49 -6.80 0.42 -11.54
N LEU A 50 -7.81 -0.45 -11.57
CA LEU A 50 -8.22 -1.25 -10.43
C LEU A 50 -7.11 -2.23 -9.97
N LEU A 51 -6.27 -2.70 -10.89
CA LEU A 51 -5.18 -3.64 -10.58
C LEU A 51 -4.12 -3.02 -9.64
N PRO A 52 -3.52 -1.85 -9.92
CA PRO A 52 -2.61 -1.20 -8.97
C PRO A 52 -3.31 -0.83 -7.65
N VAL A 53 -4.59 -0.46 -7.67
CA VAL A 53 -5.36 -0.18 -6.44
C VAL A 53 -5.49 -1.44 -5.57
N LEU A 54 -5.85 -2.57 -6.17
CA LEU A 54 -5.92 -3.85 -5.45
C LEU A 54 -4.54 -4.27 -4.93
N SER A 55 -3.49 -4.10 -5.72
CA SER A 55 -2.11 -4.39 -5.30
C SER A 55 -1.70 -3.53 -4.09
N LEU A 56 -2.09 -2.26 -4.04
CA LEU A 56 -1.86 -1.37 -2.90
C LEU A 56 -2.58 -1.86 -1.64
N ILE A 57 -3.83 -2.29 -1.77
CA ILE A 57 -4.61 -2.83 -0.64
C ILE A 57 -3.95 -4.11 -0.10
N VAL A 58 -3.57 -5.02 -0.98
CA VAL A 58 -2.88 -6.28 -0.63
C VAL A 58 -1.55 -6.00 0.08
N LEU A 59 -0.75 -5.06 -0.45
CA LEU A 59 0.50 -4.62 0.16
C LEU A 59 0.26 -4.04 1.56
N SER A 60 -0.77 -3.19 1.70
CA SER A 60 -1.12 -2.55 2.97
C SER A 60 -1.55 -3.56 4.04
N ILE A 61 -2.30 -4.60 3.67
CA ILE A 61 -2.64 -5.70 4.58
C ILE A 61 -1.38 -6.42 5.04
N GLY A 62 -0.50 -6.78 4.12
CA GLY A 62 0.74 -7.49 4.43
C GLY A 62 1.65 -6.71 5.39
N VAL A 63 1.93 -5.46 5.08
CA VAL A 63 2.73 -4.56 5.94
C VAL A 63 2.03 -4.32 7.27
N GLY A 64 0.71 -4.10 7.27
CA GLY A 64 -0.08 -3.91 8.48
C GLY A 64 -0.02 -5.10 9.44
N LEU A 65 -0.07 -6.34 8.91
CA LEU A 65 0.08 -7.56 9.72
C LEU A 65 1.48 -7.69 10.33
N ILE A 66 2.53 -7.35 9.56
CA ILE A 66 3.91 -7.36 10.08
C ILE A 66 4.04 -6.34 11.21
N LEU A 67 3.59 -5.10 10.99
CA LEU A 67 3.67 -4.03 11.98
C LEU A 67 2.86 -4.36 13.24
N ALA A 68 1.67 -4.94 13.10
CA ALA A 68 0.86 -5.37 14.22
C ALA A 68 1.55 -6.45 15.06
N ALA A 69 2.20 -7.42 14.42
CA ALA A 69 2.96 -8.46 15.10
C ALA A 69 4.19 -7.88 15.84
N LEU A 70 4.89 -6.95 15.23
CA LEU A 70 6.07 -6.31 15.81
C LEU A 70 5.71 -5.33 16.94
N ALA A 71 4.61 -4.59 16.82
CA ALA A 71 4.19 -3.61 17.83
C ALA A 71 3.82 -4.25 19.17
N VAL A 72 3.44 -5.52 19.19
CA VAL A 72 3.22 -6.25 20.44
C VAL A 72 4.55 -6.54 21.17
N LYS A 73 5.59 -6.84 20.41
CA LYS A 73 6.89 -7.19 20.96
C LYS A 73 7.75 -5.97 21.30
N PHE A 74 7.62 -4.92 20.50
CA PHE A 74 8.41 -3.70 20.61
C PHE A 74 7.51 -2.47 20.62
N ARG A 75 7.31 -1.85 21.78
CA ARG A 75 6.49 -0.64 21.95
C ARG A 75 6.96 0.55 21.10
N ASP A 76 8.26 0.65 20.85
CA ASP A 76 8.87 1.76 20.13
C ASP A 76 8.65 1.72 18.60
N ILE A 77 8.15 0.62 18.08
CA ILE A 77 7.85 0.47 16.63
C ILE A 77 6.87 1.54 16.13
N VAL A 78 5.93 1.99 16.96
CA VAL A 78 4.98 3.04 16.57
C VAL A 78 5.72 4.35 16.25
N HIS A 79 6.72 4.71 17.03
CA HIS A 79 7.52 5.91 16.80
C HIS A 79 8.46 5.74 15.60
N LEU A 80 9.12 4.60 15.48
CA LEU A 80 9.95 4.27 14.32
C LEU A 80 9.15 4.28 13.03
N TYR A 81 7.93 3.76 13.06
CA TYR A 81 7.03 3.75 11.91
C TYR A 81 6.67 5.17 11.44
N SER A 82 6.41 6.10 12.36
CA SER A 82 6.09 7.49 11.98
C SER A 82 7.24 8.18 11.25
N VAL A 83 8.47 7.96 11.70
CA VAL A 83 9.68 8.47 11.04
C VAL A 83 9.88 7.80 9.68
N PHE A 84 9.69 6.47 9.63
CA PHE A 84 9.84 5.70 8.40
C PHE A 84 8.82 6.12 7.32
N ILE A 85 7.55 6.32 7.70
CA ILE A 85 6.51 6.78 6.76
C ILE A 85 6.85 8.16 6.20
N THR A 86 7.36 9.07 7.03
CA THR A 86 7.76 10.40 6.57
C THR A 86 8.89 10.32 5.54
N ALA A 87 9.93 9.53 5.82
CA ALA A 87 11.01 9.28 4.87
C ALA A 87 10.51 8.61 3.58
N PHE A 88 9.59 7.65 3.71
CA PHE A 88 9.02 6.91 2.59
C PHE A 88 8.14 7.78 1.69
N MET A 89 7.45 8.77 2.27
CA MET A 89 6.67 9.75 1.52
C MET A 89 7.57 10.57 0.58
N TYR A 90 8.75 10.98 1.05
CA TYR A 90 9.73 11.67 0.21
C TYR A 90 10.41 10.75 -0.80
N LEU A 91 10.56 9.47 -0.49
CA LEU A 91 11.14 8.49 -1.40
C LEU A 91 10.17 8.07 -2.52
N THR A 92 8.87 8.35 -2.38
CA THR A 92 7.87 8.05 -3.40
C THR A 92 7.66 9.29 -4.28
N PRO A 93 7.80 9.21 -5.62
CA PRO A 93 7.73 10.36 -6.51
C PRO A 93 6.29 10.81 -6.76
N VAL A 94 5.64 11.34 -5.69
CA VAL A 94 4.27 11.85 -5.77
C VAL A 94 4.23 13.24 -6.39
N ILE A 95 5.14 14.13 -5.96
CA ILE A 95 5.13 15.55 -6.30
C ILE A 95 6.19 15.90 -7.35
N TYR A 96 7.25 15.10 -7.46
CA TYR A 96 8.36 15.36 -8.38
C TYR A 96 8.50 14.27 -9.45
N PRO A 97 8.99 14.60 -10.66
CA PRO A 97 9.25 13.62 -11.68
C PRO A 97 10.56 12.86 -11.41
N ILE A 98 10.58 11.57 -11.73
CA ILE A 98 11.77 10.71 -11.54
C ILE A 98 12.96 11.22 -12.35
N SER A 99 12.70 11.89 -13.48
CA SER A 99 13.72 12.47 -14.36
C SER A 99 14.55 13.59 -13.72
N SER A 100 14.06 14.22 -12.65
CA SER A 100 14.79 15.26 -11.94
C SER A 100 15.78 14.73 -10.89
N LEU A 101 15.79 13.40 -10.66
CA LEU A 101 16.63 12.79 -9.64
C LEU A 101 18.00 12.36 -10.19
N PRO A 102 19.06 12.42 -9.35
CA PRO A 102 20.36 11.79 -9.68
C PRO A 102 20.18 10.29 -9.96
N HIS A 103 21.00 9.75 -10.85
CA HIS A 103 20.84 8.38 -11.38
C HIS A 103 20.79 7.30 -10.29
N TRP A 104 21.59 7.45 -9.23
CA TRP A 104 21.62 6.52 -8.09
C TRP A 104 20.34 6.57 -7.24
N VAL A 105 19.77 7.77 -7.03
CA VAL A 105 18.48 7.93 -6.31
C VAL A 105 17.34 7.37 -7.14
N ALA A 106 17.34 7.65 -8.46
CA ALA A 106 16.32 7.15 -9.37
C ALA A 106 16.25 5.61 -9.37
N GLY A 107 17.39 4.92 -9.21
CA GLY A 107 17.45 3.46 -9.04
C GLY A 107 16.71 2.97 -7.80
N ILE A 108 16.95 3.60 -6.66
CA ILE A 108 16.29 3.27 -5.39
C ILE A 108 14.77 3.53 -5.47
N VAL A 109 14.39 4.68 -6.02
CA VAL A 109 12.99 5.07 -6.19
C VAL A 109 12.25 4.11 -7.12
N LYS A 110 12.85 3.66 -8.20
CA LYS A 110 12.28 2.66 -9.13
C LYS A 110 12.13 1.27 -8.50
N ALA A 111 13.01 0.90 -7.57
CA ALA A 111 12.92 -0.37 -6.84
C ALA A 111 11.83 -0.37 -5.76
N ASN A 112 11.27 0.80 -5.42
CA ASN A 112 10.19 0.92 -4.46
C ASN A 112 8.86 0.41 -5.06
N PRO A 113 8.19 -0.59 -4.47
CA PRO A 113 6.93 -1.13 -4.99
C PRO A 113 5.81 -0.09 -5.06
N ILE A 114 5.77 0.87 -4.14
CA ILE A 114 4.76 1.95 -4.18
C ILE A 114 4.98 2.86 -5.38
N THR A 115 6.22 3.10 -5.78
CA THR A 115 6.53 3.85 -7.01
C THR A 115 6.01 3.14 -8.24
N SER A 116 6.19 1.82 -8.32
CA SER A 116 5.67 1.01 -9.44
C SER A 116 4.14 1.01 -9.49
N ILE A 117 3.48 0.87 -8.32
CA ILE A 117 2.02 0.97 -8.18
C ILE A 117 1.54 2.34 -8.69
N LEU A 118 2.18 3.44 -8.25
CA LEU A 118 1.83 4.80 -8.63
C LEU A 118 2.04 5.06 -10.13
N THR A 119 3.17 4.59 -10.68
CA THR A 119 3.49 4.73 -12.10
C THR A 119 2.49 3.98 -12.96
N MET A 120 2.15 2.76 -12.59
CA MET A 120 1.15 1.94 -13.25
C MET A 120 -0.25 2.59 -13.19
N PHE A 121 -0.63 3.11 -12.04
CA PHE A 121 -1.89 3.82 -11.85
C PHE A 121 -1.97 5.07 -12.76
N ARG A 122 -0.92 5.90 -12.78
CA ARG A 122 -0.85 7.08 -13.65
C ARG A 122 -0.87 6.71 -15.12
N GLY A 123 -0.16 5.66 -15.51
CA GLY A 123 -0.17 5.13 -16.87
C GLY A 123 -1.58 4.82 -17.36
N PHE A 124 -2.35 4.11 -16.58
CA PHE A 124 -3.71 3.75 -16.91
C PHE A 124 -4.71 4.90 -16.87
N MET A 125 -4.57 5.81 -15.88
CA MET A 125 -5.53 6.89 -15.67
C MET A 125 -5.28 8.10 -16.58
N LEU A 126 -4.02 8.53 -16.71
CA LEU A 126 -3.69 9.82 -17.32
C LEU A 126 -3.14 9.68 -18.75
N TYR A 127 -2.41 8.60 -19.03
CA TYR A 127 -1.68 8.46 -20.30
C TYR A 127 -2.27 7.41 -21.24
N GLY A 128 -3.20 6.59 -20.77
CA GLY A 128 -3.74 5.48 -21.57
C GLY A 128 -2.70 4.44 -21.99
N THR A 129 -1.52 4.44 -21.35
CA THR A 129 -0.40 3.57 -21.70
C THR A 129 -0.43 2.26 -20.92
N MET A 130 -0.04 1.18 -21.60
CA MET A 130 0.17 -0.11 -20.93
C MET A 130 1.53 -0.10 -20.21
N PRO A 131 1.59 -0.61 -18.96
CA PRO A 131 2.85 -0.74 -18.23
C PRO A 131 3.73 -1.79 -18.87
N ASP A 132 5.05 -1.62 -18.73
CA ASP A 132 6.04 -2.63 -19.07
C ASP A 132 5.98 -3.82 -18.08
N ALA A 133 6.46 -4.98 -18.51
CA ALA A 133 6.44 -6.21 -17.70
C ALA A 133 7.19 -6.03 -16.37
N PHE A 134 8.23 -5.21 -16.32
CA PHE A 134 8.97 -4.90 -15.12
C PHE A 134 8.10 -4.17 -14.09
N THR A 135 7.36 -3.14 -14.51
CA THR A 135 6.45 -2.37 -13.64
C THR A 135 5.34 -3.25 -13.08
N VAL A 136 4.76 -4.13 -13.91
CA VAL A 136 3.75 -5.11 -13.46
C VAL A 136 4.34 -6.05 -12.42
N CYS A 137 5.51 -6.62 -12.68
CA CYS A 137 6.18 -7.53 -11.75
C CYS A 137 6.50 -6.83 -10.42
N MET A 138 7.03 -5.61 -10.45
CA MET A 138 7.35 -4.80 -9.26
C MET A 138 6.11 -4.31 -8.51
N THR A 139 4.94 -4.32 -9.14
CA THR A 139 3.66 -4.01 -8.50
C THR A 139 3.07 -5.23 -7.80
N VAL A 140 2.99 -6.35 -8.51
CA VAL A 140 2.25 -7.55 -8.05
C VAL A 140 3.10 -8.40 -7.10
N PHE A 141 4.35 -8.70 -7.48
CA PHE A 141 5.20 -9.61 -6.71
C PHE A 141 5.46 -9.13 -5.27
N PRO A 142 5.90 -7.89 -5.02
CA PRO A 142 6.08 -7.41 -3.65
C PRO A 142 4.77 -7.38 -2.86
N SER A 143 3.65 -7.04 -3.48
CA SER A 143 2.35 -7.00 -2.82
C SER A 143 1.95 -8.37 -2.27
N ILE A 144 2.11 -9.41 -3.07
CA ILE A 144 1.86 -10.80 -2.65
C ILE A 144 2.92 -11.27 -1.64
N ALA A 145 4.20 -10.95 -1.87
CA ALA A 145 5.29 -11.35 -0.96
C ALA A 145 5.10 -10.77 0.45
N PHE A 146 4.79 -9.47 0.55
CA PHE A 146 4.53 -8.83 1.85
C PHE A 146 3.27 -9.38 2.52
N LEU A 147 2.22 -9.72 1.75
CA LEU A 147 1.04 -10.36 2.31
C LEU A 147 1.37 -11.73 2.92
N LEU A 148 2.07 -12.58 2.19
CA LEU A 148 2.46 -13.92 2.67
C LEU A 148 3.39 -13.85 3.88
N LEU A 149 4.37 -12.94 3.84
CA LEU A 149 5.25 -12.66 4.98
C LEU A 149 4.46 -12.14 6.17
N GLY A 150 3.54 -11.21 5.97
CA GLY A 150 2.68 -10.65 7.01
C GLY A 150 1.84 -11.71 7.70
N ILE A 151 1.19 -12.56 6.93
CA ILE A 151 0.42 -13.71 7.44
C ILE A 151 1.33 -14.63 8.25
N ARG A 152 2.49 -15.01 7.71
CA ARG A 152 3.43 -15.92 8.38
C ARG A 152 3.96 -15.35 9.69
N VAL A 153 4.39 -14.08 9.69
CA VAL A 153 4.91 -13.39 10.88
C VAL A 153 3.81 -13.25 11.93
N PHE A 154 2.61 -12.89 11.52
CA PHE A 154 1.47 -12.74 12.42
C PHE A 154 1.11 -14.08 13.09
N TYR A 155 0.95 -15.15 12.33
CA TYR A 155 0.63 -16.48 12.89
C TYR A 155 1.73 -17.01 13.81
N LYS A 156 3.01 -16.77 13.49
CA LYS A 156 4.13 -17.22 14.34
C LYS A 156 4.16 -16.51 15.69
N ASN A 157 3.72 -15.25 15.76
CA ASN A 157 3.79 -14.45 16.97
C ASN A 157 2.44 -14.33 17.72
N GLN A 158 1.37 -14.97 17.24
CA GLN A 158 0.05 -14.85 17.86
C GLN A 158 -0.01 -15.44 19.27
N ASP A 159 0.78 -16.45 19.58
CA ASP A 159 0.81 -17.12 20.89
C ASP A 159 1.49 -16.23 21.94
N ASP A 160 2.50 -15.44 21.56
CA ASP A 160 3.16 -14.47 22.43
C ASP A 160 2.20 -13.34 22.86
N PHE A 161 1.11 -13.10 22.11
CA PHE A 161 0.14 -12.07 22.43
C PHE A 161 -0.63 -12.33 23.73
N ILE A 162 -0.69 -13.58 24.19
CA ILE A 162 -1.35 -13.98 25.44
C ILE A 162 -0.45 -13.68 26.65
N LEU A 163 0.86 -13.66 26.44
CA LEU A 163 1.86 -13.50 27.50
C LEU A 163 2.16 -12.02 27.86
N TYR A 164 1.80 -11.07 26.98
CA TYR A 164 2.09 -9.64 27.15
C TYR A 164 0.85 -8.76 27.41
N ILE A 165 -0.27 -9.37 27.77
CA ILE A 165 -1.49 -8.73 28.33
C ILE A 165 -1.62 -9.12 29.80
#